data_02746e8d277b2f88a9ce497dd13cbea0
#
_entry.id   02746e8d277b2f88a9ce497dd13cbea0
#
_cell.length_a   1.000
_cell.length_b   1.000
_cell.length_c   1.000
_cell.angle_alpha   90.00
_cell.angle_beta   90.00
_cell.angle_gamma   90.00
#
_symmetry.space_group_name_H-M   'P 1'
#
loop_
_entity.id
_entity.type
_entity.pdbx_description
1 polymer ?
#
loop_
_entity_poly.entity_id
_entity_poly.type
_entity_poly.pdbx_seq_one_letter_code
_entity_poly.pdbx_strand_id
1 'polypeptide(L)'
;MKIDGSIALVTGANRGLGEVYARELVARGAAKVYGAARNPAAVTEPGVTPVALDITDPDRVAQVAAQCADVTLLVNNAGVLKYSTFTGAPSLDAARAEMETNYFGTLSMCRAFAPVLAANGGGAIVNTLSVTSFYSNPFDASYGASKAAAWSLTNGIRLELHHQHTLVVLSLIHI
;
A
#
# COMPACT_ATOMS: atom_id res chain seq x y z
N MET A 1 -12.98 9.93 -8.78
CA MET A 1 -13.36 8.55 -8.41
C MET A 1 -14.32 8.58 -7.23
N LYS A 2 -15.31 7.69 -7.17
CA LYS A 2 -16.19 7.48 -6.00
C LYS A 2 -15.83 6.15 -5.36
N ILE A 3 -16.05 6.01 -4.04
CA ILE A 3 -15.86 4.73 -3.33
C ILE A 3 -17.03 3.80 -3.64
N ASP A 4 -18.24 4.34 -3.67
CA ASP A 4 -19.44 3.60 -4.01
C ASP A 4 -19.31 2.94 -5.39
N GLY A 5 -19.55 1.63 -5.45
CA GLY A 5 -19.36 0.79 -6.63
C GLY A 5 -17.91 0.44 -6.98
N SER A 6 -16.90 0.93 -6.26
CA SER A 6 -15.50 0.58 -6.52
C SER A 6 -15.18 -0.87 -6.12
N ILE A 7 -14.17 -1.44 -6.77
CA ILE A 7 -13.55 -2.71 -6.35
C ILE A 7 -12.17 -2.38 -5.80
N ALA A 8 -11.99 -2.60 -4.50
CA ALA A 8 -10.80 -2.18 -3.78
C ALA A 8 -9.89 -3.35 -3.40
N LEU A 9 -8.59 -3.13 -3.38
CA LEU A 9 -7.61 -4.00 -2.73
C LEU A 9 -6.83 -3.20 -1.69
N VAL A 10 -6.82 -3.69 -0.44
CA VAL A 10 -6.10 -3.07 0.68
C VAL A 10 -4.98 -4.00 1.12
N THR A 11 -3.73 -3.54 1.10
CA THR A 11 -2.60 -4.31 1.62
C THR A 11 -2.44 -4.10 3.13
N GLY A 12 -2.06 -5.17 3.86
CA GLY A 12 -1.96 -5.13 5.32
C GLY A 12 -3.33 -5.00 6.02
N ALA A 13 -4.37 -5.60 5.44
CA ALA A 13 -5.76 -5.47 5.89
C ALA A 13 -6.13 -6.30 7.13
N ASN A 14 -5.19 -7.03 7.72
CA ASN A 14 -5.44 -7.95 8.83
C ASN A 14 -5.44 -7.30 10.21
N ARG A 15 -5.11 -6.02 10.32
CA ARG A 15 -5.06 -5.28 11.59
C ARG A 15 -4.89 -3.77 11.38
N GLY A 16 -5.13 -3.02 12.44
CA GLY A 16 -4.81 -1.58 12.52
C GLY A 16 -5.48 -0.78 11.41
N LEU A 17 -4.73 0.15 10.82
CA LEU A 17 -5.25 1.06 9.81
C LEU A 17 -5.76 0.34 8.55
N GLY A 18 -5.09 -0.74 8.12
CA GLY A 18 -5.52 -1.52 6.95
C GLY A 18 -6.86 -2.21 7.15
N GLU A 19 -7.12 -2.73 8.34
CA GLU A 19 -8.42 -3.27 8.73
C GLU A 19 -9.51 -2.18 8.73
N VAL A 20 -9.18 -1.00 9.27
CA VAL A 20 -10.10 0.16 9.26
C VAL A 20 -10.40 0.61 7.83
N TYR A 21 -9.39 0.68 6.95
CA TYR A 21 -9.62 0.99 5.53
C TYR A 21 -10.56 -0.03 4.87
N ALA A 22 -10.33 -1.32 5.09
CA ALA A 22 -11.16 -2.38 4.50
C ALA A 22 -12.61 -2.26 4.97
N ARG A 23 -12.84 -2.07 6.28
CA ARG A 23 -14.17 -1.87 6.88
C ARG A 23 -14.87 -0.63 6.33
N GLU A 24 -14.17 0.51 6.29
CA GLU A 24 -14.74 1.77 5.79
C GLU A 24 -15.10 1.70 4.30
N LEU A 25 -14.32 0.98 3.49
CA LEU A 25 -14.62 0.78 2.09
C LEU A 25 -15.91 -0.03 1.90
N VAL A 26 -16.09 -1.11 2.67
CA VAL A 26 -17.35 -1.89 2.69
C VAL A 26 -18.51 -0.98 3.12
N ALA A 27 -18.36 -0.26 4.22
CA ALA A 27 -19.41 0.61 4.76
C ALA A 27 -19.83 1.74 3.82
N ARG A 28 -18.90 2.19 2.94
CA ARG A 28 -19.13 3.25 1.95
C ARG A 28 -19.57 2.75 0.58
N GLY A 29 -20.00 1.49 0.48
CA GLY A 29 -20.62 0.94 -0.72
C GLY A 29 -19.63 0.48 -1.80
N ALA A 30 -18.36 0.16 -1.46
CA ALA A 30 -17.50 -0.54 -2.39
C ALA A 30 -18.17 -1.85 -2.82
N ALA A 31 -18.23 -2.13 -4.13
CA ALA A 31 -18.86 -3.34 -4.65
C ALA A 31 -18.12 -4.62 -4.22
N LYS A 32 -16.81 -4.48 -3.96
CA LYS A 32 -15.97 -5.58 -3.48
C LYS A 32 -14.72 -5.03 -2.79
N VAL A 33 -14.29 -5.68 -1.72
CA VAL A 33 -13.05 -5.34 -1.02
C VAL A 33 -12.20 -6.59 -0.87
N TYR A 34 -11.02 -6.59 -1.45
CA TYR A 34 -9.98 -7.58 -1.21
C TYR A 34 -9.10 -7.11 -0.07
N GLY A 35 -8.98 -7.90 0.98
CA GLY A 35 -8.07 -7.68 2.10
C GLY A 35 -6.83 -8.53 1.98
N ALA A 36 -5.70 -7.92 1.64
CA ALA A 36 -4.45 -8.65 1.42
C ALA A 36 -3.56 -8.65 2.67
N ALA A 37 -3.07 -9.83 3.06
CA ALA A 37 -2.14 -10.03 4.15
C ALA A 37 -1.30 -11.30 3.93
N ARG A 38 -0.12 -11.40 4.58
CA ARG A 38 0.72 -12.62 4.55
C ARG A 38 -0.02 -13.84 5.08
N ASN A 39 -0.80 -13.66 6.14
CA ASN A 39 -1.75 -14.67 6.63
C ASN A 39 -3.18 -14.22 6.32
N PRO A 40 -3.81 -14.74 5.26
CA PRO A 40 -5.17 -14.34 4.88
C PRO A 40 -6.23 -14.73 5.92
N ALA A 41 -5.99 -15.77 6.72
CA ALA A 41 -6.91 -16.15 7.79
C ALA A 41 -7.02 -15.10 8.92
N ALA A 42 -6.08 -14.17 9.00
CA ALA A 42 -6.13 -13.04 9.92
C ALA A 42 -6.94 -11.85 9.39
N VAL A 43 -7.46 -11.92 8.17
CA VAL A 43 -8.39 -10.92 7.60
C VAL A 43 -9.80 -11.39 7.89
N THR A 44 -10.40 -10.86 8.96
CA THR A 44 -11.68 -11.35 9.50
C THR A 44 -12.81 -10.33 9.36
N GLU A 45 -12.57 -9.16 8.77
CA GLU A 45 -13.58 -8.13 8.60
C GLU A 45 -14.72 -8.61 7.69
N PRO A 46 -15.98 -8.53 8.12
CA PRO A 46 -17.13 -8.94 7.32
C PRO A 46 -17.23 -8.18 5.98
N GLY A 47 -17.54 -8.90 4.91
CA GLY A 47 -17.63 -8.32 3.56
C GLY A 47 -16.29 -8.12 2.85
N VAL A 48 -15.18 -8.48 3.48
CA VAL A 48 -13.84 -8.44 2.89
C VAL A 48 -13.42 -9.84 2.42
N THR A 49 -12.92 -9.94 1.19
CA THR A 49 -12.39 -11.17 0.61
C THR A 49 -10.90 -11.30 0.94
N PRO A 50 -10.48 -12.29 1.75
CA PRO A 50 -9.08 -12.44 2.12
C PRO A 50 -8.19 -12.86 0.94
N VAL A 51 -6.99 -12.26 0.83
CA VAL A 51 -5.99 -12.59 -0.18
C VAL A 51 -4.64 -12.80 0.47
N ALA A 52 -3.98 -13.92 0.20
CA ALA A 52 -2.62 -14.17 0.65
C ALA A 52 -1.63 -13.34 -0.18
N LEU A 53 -0.90 -12.42 0.45
CA LEU A 53 0.06 -11.54 -0.23
C LEU A 53 1.18 -11.12 0.71
N ASP A 54 2.41 -11.35 0.29
CA ASP A 54 3.59 -10.61 0.74
C ASP A 54 3.97 -9.64 -0.38
N ILE A 55 3.96 -8.34 -0.09
CA ILE A 55 4.29 -7.31 -1.09
C ILE A 55 5.78 -7.26 -1.44
N THR A 56 6.63 -7.95 -0.67
CA THR A 56 8.07 -8.09 -0.94
C THR A 56 8.40 -9.27 -1.86
N ASP A 57 7.38 -10.07 -2.23
CA ASP A 57 7.49 -11.17 -3.20
C ASP A 57 6.89 -10.71 -4.55
N PRO A 58 7.72 -10.34 -5.55
CA PRO A 58 7.24 -9.81 -6.82
C PRO A 58 6.43 -10.83 -7.65
N ASP A 59 6.74 -12.12 -7.53
CA ASP A 59 5.99 -13.16 -8.24
C ASP A 59 4.59 -13.30 -7.65
N ARG A 60 4.50 -13.25 -6.33
CA ARG A 60 3.20 -13.27 -5.65
C ARG A 60 2.38 -12.01 -5.94
N VAL A 61 3.01 -10.85 -5.99
CA VAL A 61 2.36 -9.59 -6.40
C VAL A 61 1.78 -9.70 -7.81
N ALA A 62 2.53 -10.23 -8.77
CA ALA A 62 2.06 -10.42 -10.15
C ALA A 62 0.87 -11.40 -10.21
N GLN A 63 0.93 -12.52 -9.47
CA GLN A 63 -0.19 -13.48 -9.39
C GLN A 63 -1.46 -12.83 -8.82
N VAL A 64 -1.33 -12.04 -7.75
CA VAL A 64 -2.47 -11.35 -7.12
C VAL A 64 -3.04 -10.28 -8.05
N ALA A 65 -2.22 -9.55 -8.79
CA ALA A 65 -2.71 -8.59 -9.79
C ALA A 65 -3.52 -9.27 -10.89
N ALA A 66 -3.09 -10.45 -11.35
CA ALA A 66 -3.86 -11.25 -12.31
C ALA A 66 -5.16 -11.81 -11.70
N GLN A 67 -5.12 -12.26 -10.45
CA GLN A 67 -6.29 -12.78 -9.72
C GLN A 67 -7.35 -11.70 -9.44
N CYS A 68 -6.89 -10.47 -9.16
CA CYS A 68 -7.71 -9.32 -8.79
C CYS A 68 -7.78 -8.30 -9.95
N ALA A 69 -7.97 -8.79 -11.18
CA ALA A 69 -7.96 -7.98 -12.39
C ALA A 69 -9.16 -7.01 -12.51
N ASP A 70 -10.14 -7.12 -11.63
CA ASP A 70 -11.30 -6.24 -11.51
C ASP A 70 -11.06 -5.00 -10.63
N VAL A 71 -9.88 -4.85 -9.99
CA VAL A 71 -9.58 -3.76 -9.06
C VAL A 71 -9.59 -2.39 -9.75
N THR A 72 -10.30 -1.44 -9.13
CA THR A 72 -10.35 -0.02 -9.53
C THR A 72 -9.77 0.91 -8.45
N LEU A 73 -9.52 0.41 -7.22
CA LEU A 73 -8.90 1.15 -6.12
C LEU A 73 -7.84 0.30 -5.43
N LEU A 74 -6.58 0.72 -5.52
CA LEU A 74 -5.48 0.10 -4.78
C LEU A 74 -5.14 0.96 -3.55
N VAL A 75 -5.14 0.35 -2.35
CA VAL A 75 -4.69 0.98 -1.11
C VAL A 75 -3.42 0.28 -0.61
N ASN A 76 -2.27 0.89 -0.84
CA ASN A 76 -0.98 0.46 -0.34
C ASN A 76 -0.81 0.94 1.11
N ASN A 77 -1.18 0.08 2.06
CA ASN A 77 -1.09 0.36 3.49
C ASN A 77 -0.05 -0.53 4.19
N ALA A 78 0.26 -1.70 3.66
CA ALA A 78 1.27 -2.58 4.27
C ALA A 78 2.59 -1.84 4.47
N GLY A 79 3.15 -1.97 5.65
CA GLY A 79 4.41 -1.32 6.02
C GLY A 79 4.97 -1.88 7.32
N VAL A 80 6.24 -1.60 7.56
CA VAL A 80 6.95 -1.97 8.79
C VAL A 80 7.68 -0.77 9.38
N LEU A 81 7.75 -0.73 10.70
CA LEU A 81 8.52 0.22 11.51
C LEU A 81 9.38 -0.57 12.49
N LYS A 82 10.69 -0.35 12.48
CA LYS A 82 11.68 -1.10 13.26
C LYS A 82 12.33 -0.30 14.40
N TYR A 83 11.96 0.98 14.54
CA TYR A 83 12.53 1.88 15.55
C TYR A 83 14.06 1.88 15.55
N SER A 84 14.67 2.18 14.42
CA SER A 84 16.11 2.16 14.22
C SER A 84 16.67 3.55 13.98
N THR A 85 17.78 3.87 14.66
CA THR A 85 18.56 5.09 14.43
C THR A 85 19.49 4.91 13.22
N PHE A 86 20.01 6.01 12.65
CA PHE A 86 20.96 5.91 11.55
C PHE A 86 22.35 5.42 11.98
N THR A 87 22.90 6.03 13.03
CA THR A 87 24.31 5.82 13.42
C THR A 87 24.48 4.90 14.62
N GLY A 88 23.45 4.77 15.47
CA GLY A 88 23.50 3.92 16.67
C GLY A 88 22.96 2.49 16.48
N ALA A 89 22.42 2.18 15.30
CA ALA A 89 21.89 0.85 15.03
C ALA A 89 23.03 -0.19 14.93
N PRO A 90 22.83 -1.43 15.46
CA PRO A 90 23.87 -2.47 15.44
C PRO A 90 24.12 -3.04 14.05
N SER A 91 23.17 -2.90 13.12
CA SER A 91 23.28 -3.34 11.72
C SER A 91 22.40 -2.51 10.80
N LEU A 92 22.48 -2.76 9.49
CA LEU A 92 21.61 -2.15 8.48
C LEU A 92 20.31 -2.93 8.24
N ASP A 93 20.03 -3.99 8.98
CA ASP A 93 18.93 -4.91 8.69
C ASP A 93 17.57 -4.25 8.86
N ALA A 94 17.41 -3.40 9.88
CA ALA A 94 16.19 -2.63 10.08
C ALA A 94 15.92 -1.69 8.88
N ALA A 95 16.92 -0.92 8.48
CA ALA A 95 16.83 0.01 7.36
C ALA A 95 16.51 -0.72 6.03
N ARG A 96 17.18 -1.86 5.78
CA ARG A 96 16.89 -2.69 4.60
C ARG A 96 15.46 -3.23 4.61
N ALA A 97 15.01 -3.78 5.74
CA ALA A 97 13.65 -4.32 5.85
C ALA A 97 12.56 -3.24 5.67
N GLU A 98 12.81 -2.04 6.18
CA GLU A 98 11.91 -0.90 5.99
C GLU A 98 11.89 -0.42 4.53
N MET A 99 13.05 -0.31 3.87
CA MET A 99 13.12 0.02 2.45
C MET A 99 12.47 -1.06 1.59
N GLU A 100 12.72 -2.34 1.88
CA GLU A 100 12.16 -3.46 1.13
C GLU A 100 10.64 -3.46 1.18
N THR A 101 10.05 -3.28 2.37
CA THR A 101 8.60 -3.30 2.51
C THR A 101 7.97 -1.97 2.09
N ASN A 102 8.43 -0.85 2.66
CA ASN A 102 7.72 0.42 2.56
C ASN A 102 7.91 1.10 1.19
N TYR A 103 9.05 0.86 0.53
CA TYR A 103 9.36 1.43 -0.78
C TYR A 103 9.25 0.38 -1.90
N PHE A 104 10.08 -0.67 -1.90
CA PHE A 104 10.10 -1.63 -2.99
C PHE A 104 8.81 -2.44 -3.08
N GLY A 105 8.22 -2.85 -1.95
CA GLY A 105 6.93 -3.51 -1.92
C GLY A 105 5.81 -2.62 -2.47
N THR A 106 5.78 -1.33 -2.06
CA THR A 106 4.82 -0.35 -2.60
C THR A 106 5.01 -0.12 -4.10
N LEU A 107 6.27 -0.01 -4.56
CA LEU A 107 6.60 0.11 -5.99
C LEU A 107 6.13 -1.11 -6.78
N SER A 108 6.40 -2.32 -6.27
CA SER A 108 5.96 -3.58 -6.89
C SER A 108 4.45 -3.62 -7.06
N MET A 109 3.68 -3.26 -6.03
CA MET A 109 2.23 -3.16 -6.09
C MET A 109 1.76 -2.13 -7.13
N CYS A 110 2.33 -0.93 -7.13
CA CYS A 110 1.97 0.11 -8.09
C CYS A 110 2.23 -0.35 -9.54
N ARG A 111 3.38 -0.99 -9.81
CA ARG A 111 3.73 -1.51 -11.13
C ARG A 111 2.79 -2.62 -11.61
N ALA A 112 2.44 -3.54 -10.72
CA ALA A 112 1.57 -4.66 -11.07
C ALA A 112 0.11 -4.22 -11.30
N PHE A 113 -0.37 -3.24 -10.54
CA PHE A 113 -1.77 -2.78 -10.62
C PHE A 113 -1.99 -1.61 -11.59
N ALA A 114 -0.96 -0.87 -12.00
CA ALA A 114 -1.12 0.20 -12.99
C ALA A 114 -1.80 -0.28 -14.29
N PRO A 115 -1.39 -1.41 -14.92
CA PRO A 115 -2.09 -1.93 -16.09
C PRO A 115 -3.50 -2.47 -15.78
N VAL A 116 -3.73 -3.01 -14.58
CA VAL A 116 -5.07 -3.45 -14.14
C VAL A 116 -6.02 -2.26 -14.09
N LEU A 117 -5.59 -1.17 -13.44
CA LEU A 117 -6.39 0.07 -13.37
C LEU A 117 -6.65 0.65 -14.75
N ALA A 118 -5.64 0.68 -15.63
CA ALA A 118 -5.80 1.15 -17.01
C ALA A 118 -6.85 0.32 -17.78
N ALA A 119 -6.82 -1.01 -17.67
CA ALA A 119 -7.78 -1.91 -18.31
C ALA A 119 -9.22 -1.71 -17.82
N ASN A 120 -9.39 -1.23 -16.57
CA ASN A 120 -10.68 -0.91 -15.98
C ASN A 120 -11.11 0.56 -16.20
N GLY A 121 -10.46 1.28 -17.13
CA GLY A 121 -10.81 2.66 -17.47
C GLY A 121 -10.23 3.73 -16.55
N GLY A 122 -9.19 3.39 -15.80
CA GLY A 122 -8.58 4.22 -14.77
C GLY A 122 -8.99 3.78 -13.37
N GLY A 123 -8.78 4.65 -12.37
CA GLY A 123 -9.10 4.33 -10.99
C GLY A 123 -8.31 5.17 -10.00
N ALA A 124 -7.90 4.57 -8.87
CA ALA A 124 -7.04 5.27 -7.93
C ALA A 124 -6.01 4.35 -7.25
N ILE A 125 -4.87 4.95 -6.92
CA ILE A 125 -3.86 4.39 -6.00
C ILE A 125 -3.77 5.32 -4.79
N VAL A 126 -3.87 4.76 -3.59
CA VAL A 126 -3.64 5.44 -2.32
C VAL A 126 -2.41 4.84 -1.66
N ASN A 127 -1.36 5.64 -1.47
CA ASN A 127 -0.17 5.22 -0.74
C ASN A 127 -0.18 5.80 0.68
N THR A 128 -0.14 4.94 1.68
CA THR A 128 -0.08 5.33 3.09
C THR A 128 1.35 5.71 3.45
N LEU A 129 1.54 7.00 3.69
CA LEU A 129 2.79 7.60 4.09
C LEU A 129 2.79 7.97 5.58
N SER A 130 3.84 8.62 6.03
CA SER A 130 3.96 9.16 7.38
C SER A 130 4.38 10.63 7.32
N VAL A 131 4.09 11.38 8.37
CA VAL A 131 4.64 12.74 8.54
C VAL A 131 6.17 12.72 8.55
N THR A 132 6.79 11.61 8.96
CA THR A 132 8.25 11.39 8.91
C THR A 132 8.81 11.27 7.49
N SER A 133 7.96 11.25 6.46
CA SER A 133 8.39 11.44 5.06
C SER A 133 8.99 12.82 4.80
N PHE A 134 8.71 13.82 5.65
CA PHE A 134 9.08 15.23 5.46
C PHE A 134 10.07 15.76 6.49
N TYR A 135 10.28 15.05 7.58
CA TYR A 135 11.29 15.40 8.58
C TYR A 135 11.93 14.15 9.18
N SER A 136 13.13 14.31 9.74
CA SER A 136 13.84 13.21 10.38
C SER A 136 13.55 13.16 11.86
N ASN A 137 13.25 11.98 12.38
CA ASN A 137 13.10 11.69 13.79
C ASN A 137 14.21 10.70 14.20
N PRO A 138 14.97 10.94 15.28
CA PRO A 138 16.07 10.08 15.67
C PRO A 138 15.64 8.67 16.10
N PHE A 139 14.38 8.47 16.53
CA PHE A 139 13.91 7.17 17.03
C PHE A 139 13.43 6.21 15.93
N ASP A 140 13.02 6.74 14.76
CA ASP A 140 12.51 6.01 13.61
C ASP A 140 13.18 6.46 12.30
N ALA A 141 14.47 6.77 12.38
CA ALA A 141 15.21 7.46 11.34
C ALA A 141 15.19 6.72 9.99
N SER A 142 15.44 5.41 9.95
CA SER A 142 15.42 4.63 8.72
C SER A 142 13.99 4.41 8.19
N TYR A 143 12.99 4.36 9.07
CA TYR A 143 11.59 4.37 8.66
C TYR A 143 11.23 5.66 7.93
N GLY A 144 11.59 6.83 8.50
CA GLY A 144 11.39 8.13 7.85
C GLY A 144 12.02 8.18 6.46
N ALA A 145 13.25 7.67 6.31
CA ALA A 145 13.91 7.57 5.01
C ALA A 145 13.12 6.69 4.02
N SER A 146 12.60 5.52 4.47
CA SER A 146 11.78 4.64 3.62
C SER A 146 10.47 5.30 3.19
N LYS A 147 9.85 6.07 4.08
CA LYS A 147 8.61 6.81 3.78
C LYS A 147 8.87 8.05 2.91
N ALA A 148 10.04 8.69 3.02
CA ALA A 148 10.47 9.75 2.10
C ALA A 148 10.69 9.19 0.68
N ALA A 149 11.29 8.01 0.54
CA ALA A 149 11.40 7.31 -0.73
C ALA A 149 10.03 6.99 -1.33
N ALA A 150 9.09 6.48 -0.51
CA ALA A 150 7.71 6.21 -0.94
C ALA A 150 6.93 7.50 -1.31
N TRP A 151 7.23 8.63 -0.68
CA TRP A 151 6.68 9.93 -1.06
C TRP A 151 7.17 10.36 -2.45
N SER A 152 8.48 10.25 -2.71
CA SER A 152 9.06 10.53 -4.03
C SER A 152 8.45 9.62 -5.11
N LEU A 153 8.35 8.31 -4.84
CA LEU A 153 7.66 7.35 -5.70
C LEU A 153 6.23 7.80 -6.01
N THR A 154 5.46 8.18 -4.99
CA THR A 154 4.04 8.58 -5.15
C THR A 154 3.91 9.78 -6.09
N ASN A 155 4.81 10.76 -5.99
CA ASN A 155 4.84 11.90 -6.89
C ASN A 155 5.22 11.51 -8.32
N GLY A 156 6.20 10.62 -8.49
CA GLY A 156 6.61 10.10 -9.81
C GLY A 156 5.47 9.38 -10.53
N ILE A 157 4.86 8.39 -9.89
CA ILE A 157 3.78 7.61 -10.51
C ILE A 157 2.51 8.45 -10.78
N ARG A 158 2.27 9.52 -10.03
CA ARG A 158 1.19 10.47 -10.32
C ARG A 158 1.34 11.11 -11.69
N LEU A 159 2.57 11.46 -12.07
CA LEU A 159 2.88 12.00 -13.39
C LEU A 159 2.78 10.92 -14.46
N GLU A 160 3.34 9.74 -14.22
CA GLU A 160 3.34 8.62 -15.15
C GLU A 160 1.94 8.11 -15.48
N LEU A 161 1.05 8.03 -14.48
CA LEU A 161 -0.28 7.45 -14.63
C LEU A 161 -1.38 8.48 -14.98
N HIS A 162 -1.02 9.75 -15.14
CA HIS A 162 -1.98 10.81 -15.48
C HIS A 162 -2.72 10.52 -16.79
N HIS A 163 -2.00 10.03 -17.80
CA HIS A 163 -2.55 9.76 -19.12
C HIS A 163 -3.59 8.62 -19.16
N GLN A 164 -3.58 7.71 -18.17
CA GLN A 164 -4.53 6.61 -18.05
C GLN A 164 -5.68 6.88 -17.08
N HIS A 165 -5.88 8.15 -16.66
CA HIS A 165 -6.94 8.57 -15.72
C HIS A 165 -6.87 7.88 -14.35
N THR A 166 -5.68 7.50 -13.90
CA THR A 166 -5.46 6.95 -12.56
C THR A 166 -5.10 8.05 -11.59
N LEU A 167 -5.98 8.28 -10.60
CA LEU A 167 -5.72 9.22 -9.50
C LEU A 167 -4.70 8.62 -8.54
N VAL A 168 -3.63 9.35 -8.21
CA VAL A 168 -2.66 8.93 -7.21
C VAL A 168 -2.71 9.86 -6.01
N VAL A 169 -3.06 9.29 -4.86
CA VAL A 169 -3.26 10.00 -3.58
C VAL A 169 -2.21 9.54 -2.58
N LEU A 170 -1.66 10.48 -1.83
CA LEU A 170 -0.91 10.18 -0.62
C LEU A 170 -1.82 10.38 0.61
N SER A 171 -1.86 9.39 1.49
CA SER A 171 -2.54 9.46 2.78
C SER A 171 -1.48 9.61 3.87
N LEU A 172 -1.50 10.73 4.58
CA LEU A 172 -0.58 10.98 5.68
C LEU A 172 -1.19 10.48 6.98
N ILE A 173 -0.43 9.65 7.66
CA ILE A 173 -0.75 9.22 9.02
C ILE A 173 0.34 9.68 9.98
N HIS A 174 -0.07 9.90 11.22
CA HIS A 174 0.82 10.09 12.37
C HIS A 174 0.54 8.93 13.33
N ILE A 175 1.58 8.15 13.61
CA ILE A 175 1.52 7.04 14.55
C ILE A 175 2.29 7.46 15.80
#